data_ebfa2a157d72d8017ed59603747674c0
#
_entry.id   ebfa2a157d72d8017ed59603747674c0
#
_cell.length_a   1.000
_cell.length_b   1.000
_cell.length_c   1.000
_cell.angle_alpha   90.00
_cell.angle_beta   90.00
_cell.angle_gamma   90.00
#
_symmetry.space_group_name_H-M   'P 1'
#
loop_
_entity.id
_entity.type
_entity.pdbx_description
1 polymer ?
#
loop_
_entity_poly.entity_id
_entity_poly.type
_entity_poly.pdbx_seq_one_letter_code
_entity_poly.pdbx_strand_id
1 'polypeptide(L)'
;MVFSGILPGGGSEVRMEDWKRINDRLKELAMKHMPEPGAGKTDIPGLSISRRLANDVLENSLYTPCIGVMLQGRKKSVIGTEEYVYGEGQCLVIGVDVPSSFHVVDGTKDAPFLCLSLDVDRFQLARLALEVPPSSPGASEECLRGVSVDTVDISVLDAFLRLMELLDRPEQIPVLAPMITKEIYYRMLIGPQGEFLRRFHTLGSQSMQIAQAVTWLRDNYRSPLQVEELARRVNMATSTFHRHFKEVTSLSPLQFHKRLRLFEAQRLMLSERIDAASAGLAVGYESPTQFNREYKRLFGEPPHRNITRLRNAQSGSR
;
A
#
# COMPACT_ATOMS: atom_id res chain seq x y z
N MET A 1 -18.87 -17.42 -6.13
CA MET A 1 -19.71 -17.83 -4.99
C MET A 1 -20.17 -16.58 -4.30
N VAL A 2 -21.48 -16.32 -4.30
CA VAL A 2 -22.09 -15.12 -3.73
C VAL A 2 -22.06 -15.28 -2.21
N PHE A 3 -21.39 -14.36 -1.50
CA PHE A 3 -21.43 -14.30 -0.05
C PHE A 3 -22.79 -13.74 0.40
N SER A 4 -23.67 -14.66 0.81
CA SER A 4 -24.87 -14.38 1.60
C SER A 4 -24.44 -14.42 3.07
N GLY A 5 -24.05 -13.28 3.63
CA GLY A 5 -23.84 -13.09 5.06
C GLY A 5 -25.07 -12.44 5.66
N ILE A 6 -25.81 -13.19 6.47
CA ILE A 6 -27.01 -12.79 7.22
C ILE A 6 -26.61 -11.70 8.22
N LEU A 7 -27.18 -10.50 8.06
CA LEU A 7 -27.12 -9.40 9.05
C LEU A 7 -28.36 -9.44 9.93
N PRO A 8 -28.28 -9.25 11.25
CA PRO A 8 -29.46 -9.22 12.12
C PRO A 8 -30.20 -7.88 12.02
N GLY A 9 -31.48 -7.98 11.72
CA GLY A 9 -32.64 -7.12 11.95
C GLY A 9 -32.52 -5.58 11.94
N GLY A 10 -33.38 -4.93 11.11
CA GLY A 10 -33.85 -3.54 11.28
C GLY A 10 -32.83 -2.38 11.19
N GLY A 11 -31.63 -2.57 11.67
CA GLY A 11 -30.53 -1.57 11.59
C GLY A 11 -29.63 -1.70 10.36
N SER A 12 -29.85 -2.71 9.51
CA SER A 12 -28.97 -3.01 8.38
C SER A 12 -29.26 -2.16 7.14
N GLU A 13 -30.52 -1.86 6.86
CA GLU A 13 -30.92 -1.03 5.71
C GLU A 13 -30.49 0.43 5.90
N VAL A 14 -30.74 1.01 7.08
CA VAL A 14 -30.33 2.39 7.42
C VAL A 14 -28.78 2.52 7.37
N ARG A 15 -28.06 1.54 7.88
CA ARG A 15 -26.57 1.55 7.79
C ARG A 15 -26.08 1.42 6.35
N MET A 16 -26.77 0.66 5.51
CA MET A 16 -26.41 0.52 4.10
C MET A 16 -26.67 1.79 3.31
N GLU A 17 -27.77 2.50 3.56
CA GLU A 17 -28.08 3.79 2.95
C GLU A 17 -27.08 4.88 3.36
N ASP A 18 -26.73 4.93 4.65
CA ASP A 18 -25.73 5.87 5.15
C ASP A 18 -24.34 5.57 4.55
N TRP A 19 -23.94 4.30 4.47
CA TRP A 19 -22.69 3.90 3.85
C TRP A 19 -22.64 4.34 2.38
N LYS A 20 -23.69 4.08 1.62
CA LYS A 20 -23.80 4.46 0.21
C LYS A 20 -23.71 5.98 0.04
N ARG A 21 -24.45 6.74 0.83
CA ARG A 21 -24.43 8.21 0.80
C ARG A 21 -23.03 8.77 1.05
N ILE A 22 -22.33 8.24 2.07
CA ILE A 22 -20.96 8.65 2.40
C ILE A 22 -20.00 8.28 1.25
N ASN A 23 -20.09 7.05 0.73
CA ASN A 23 -19.23 6.58 -0.33
C ASN A 23 -19.44 7.35 -1.65
N ASP A 24 -20.69 7.64 -2.01
CA ASP A 24 -21.00 8.44 -3.20
C ASP A 24 -20.46 9.87 -3.09
N ARG A 25 -20.55 10.48 -1.90
CA ARG A 25 -19.94 11.79 -1.65
C ARG A 25 -18.42 11.76 -1.72
N LEU A 26 -17.78 10.71 -1.23
CA LEU A 26 -16.33 10.50 -1.37
C LEU A 26 -15.91 10.34 -2.83
N LYS A 27 -16.70 9.61 -3.65
CA LYS A 27 -16.45 9.48 -5.10
C LYS A 27 -16.50 10.85 -5.80
N GLU A 28 -17.51 11.68 -5.48
CA GLU A 28 -17.62 13.05 -6.02
C GLU A 28 -16.39 13.89 -5.70
N LEU A 29 -15.96 13.90 -4.43
CA LEU A 29 -14.78 14.64 -3.99
C LEU A 29 -13.50 14.09 -4.63
N ALA A 30 -13.36 12.77 -4.71
CA ALA A 30 -12.21 12.15 -5.37
C ALA A 30 -12.13 12.53 -6.85
N MET A 31 -13.25 12.51 -7.56
CA MET A 31 -13.32 12.94 -8.97
C MET A 31 -13.04 14.43 -9.15
N LYS A 32 -13.51 15.27 -8.21
CA LYS A 32 -13.28 16.72 -8.22
C LYS A 32 -11.79 17.05 -8.04
N HIS A 33 -11.13 16.45 -7.06
CA HIS A 33 -9.73 16.71 -6.72
C HIS A 33 -8.72 15.90 -7.53
N MET A 34 -9.17 14.89 -8.29
CA MET A 34 -8.39 14.14 -9.26
C MET A 34 -9.17 14.02 -10.59
N PRO A 35 -9.27 15.11 -11.38
CA PRO A 35 -10.10 15.15 -12.60
C PRO A 35 -9.58 14.25 -13.71
N GLU A 36 -8.26 13.98 -13.74
CA GLU A 36 -7.62 13.11 -14.73
C GLU A 36 -7.20 11.77 -14.12
N PRO A 37 -7.17 10.67 -14.92
CA PRO A 37 -6.63 9.40 -14.46
C PRO A 37 -5.17 9.53 -14.02
N GLY A 38 -4.87 9.01 -12.82
CA GLY A 38 -3.55 9.09 -12.23
C GLY A 38 -3.56 8.70 -10.76
N ALA A 39 -2.47 8.99 -10.08
CA ALA A 39 -2.38 8.96 -8.63
C ALA A 39 -1.55 10.16 -8.18
N GLY A 40 -1.99 10.84 -7.16
CA GLY A 40 -1.33 12.05 -6.67
C GLY A 40 -1.61 12.33 -5.20
N LYS A 41 -0.67 13.06 -4.58
CA LYS A 41 -0.83 13.59 -3.23
C LYS A 41 -1.80 14.77 -3.27
N THR A 42 -2.55 14.94 -2.20
CA THR A 42 -3.38 16.12 -1.96
C THR A 42 -2.64 17.15 -1.10
N ASP A 43 -3.27 18.29 -0.85
CA ASP A 43 -2.76 19.29 0.11
C ASP A 43 -2.82 18.81 1.56
N ILE A 44 -3.54 17.72 1.85
CA ILE A 44 -3.55 17.10 3.17
C ILE A 44 -2.34 16.17 3.29
N PRO A 45 -1.44 16.41 4.28
CA PRO A 45 -0.26 15.58 4.46
C PRO A 45 -0.59 14.08 4.61
N GLY A 46 0.04 13.25 3.80
CA GLY A 46 -0.15 11.81 3.81
C GLY A 46 -1.37 11.31 3.03
N LEU A 47 -2.31 12.16 2.63
CA LEU A 47 -3.48 11.74 1.86
C LEU A 47 -3.20 11.80 0.35
N SER A 48 -3.50 10.71 -0.33
CA SER A 48 -3.38 10.56 -1.79
C SER A 48 -4.69 10.06 -2.39
N ILE A 49 -4.98 10.47 -3.62
CA ILE A 49 -6.10 9.99 -4.42
C ILE A 49 -5.54 9.19 -5.60
N SER A 50 -6.15 8.05 -5.91
CA SER A 50 -5.88 7.28 -7.11
C SER A 50 -7.15 7.12 -7.91
N ARG A 51 -7.13 7.60 -9.16
CA ARG A 51 -8.17 7.41 -10.17
C ARG A 51 -7.55 6.67 -11.35
N ARG A 52 -8.08 5.49 -11.70
CA ARG A 52 -7.50 4.68 -12.76
C ARG A 52 -8.59 4.02 -13.61
N LEU A 53 -8.25 3.77 -14.86
CA LEU A 53 -9.06 2.95 -15.76
C LEU A 53 -8.57 1.50 -15.72
N ALA A 54 -9.46 0.56 -16.00
CA ALA A 54 -9.08 -0.84 -16.15
C ALA A 54 -8.07 -0.98 -17.29
N ASN A 55 -7.03 -1.75 -17.05
CA ASN A 55 -6.03 -2.10 -18.04
C ASN A 55 -5.42 -3.47 -17.71
N ASP A 56 -4.91 -4.16 -18.74
CA ASP A 56 -4.21 -5.42 -18.58
C ASP A 56 -2.71 -5.24 -18.33
N VAL A 57 -2.26 -3.99 -18.15
CA VAL A 57 -0.84 -3.69 -17.95
C VAL A 57 -0.52 -3.77 -16.46
N LEU A 58 0.34 -4.71 -16.12
CA LEU A 58 0.86 -4.86 -14.77
C LEU A 58 1.77 -3.68 -14.45
N GLU A 59 1.34 -2.85 -13.48
CA GLU A 59 2.15 -1.76 -12.94
C GLU A 59 2.92 -2.23 -11.71
N ASN A 60 4.16 -1.79 -11.57
CA ASN A 60 5.02 -2.11 -10.43
C ASN A 60 5.15 -0.92 -9.51
N SER A 61 5.05 -1.13 -8.22
CA SER A 61 5.15 -0.11 -7.19
C SER A 61 5.74 -0.66 -5.91
N LEU A 62 6.38 0.19 -5.15
CA LEU A 62 6.71 -0.08 -3.76
C LEU A 62 5.55 0.45 -2.89
N TYR A 63 4.76 -0.44 -2.30
CA TYR A 63 3.76 -0.04 -1.32
C TYR A 63 4.45 0.33 -0.02
N THR A 64 4.11 1.49 0.49
CA THR A 64 4.54 2.00 1.80
C THR A 64 3.43 1.80 2.84
N PRO A 65 3.73 1.83 4.14
CA PRO A 65 2.73 1.73 5.18
C PRO A 65 1.61 2.76 5.00
N CYS A 66 0.40 2.28 4.76
CA CYS A 66 -0.78 3.11 4.51
C CYS A 66 -2.08 2.38 4.83
N ILE A 67 -3.14 3.18 4.93
CA ILE A 67 -4.54 2.73 5.00
C ILE A 67 -5.19 3.15 3.69
N GLY A 68 -5.52 2.18 2.83
CA GLY A 68 -6.16 2.40 1.54
C GLY A 68 -7.64 2.04 1.59
N VAL A 69 -8.54 2.96 1.24
CA VAL A 69 -9.99 2.73 1.15
C VAL A 69 -10.42 2.71 -0.30
N MET A 70 -11.06 1.62 -0.72
CA MET A 70 -11.54 1.44 -2.10
C MET A 70 -12.95 2.00 -2.21
N LEU A 71 -13.11 3.08 -2.97
CA LEU A 71 -14.40 3.75 -3.16
C LEU A 71 -15.18 3.18 -4.34
N GLN A 72 -14.49 2.69 -5.38
CA GLN A 72 -15.11 2.20 -6.61
C GLN A 72 -14.16 1.29 -7.38
N GLY A 73 -14.73 0.30 -8.09
CA GLY A 73 -13.98 -0.64 -8.92
C GLY A 73 -13.22 -1.69 -8.13
N ARG A 74 -12.43 -2.51 -8.83
CA ARG A 74 -11.60 -3.57 -8.24
C ARG A 74 -10.17 -3.49 -8.74
N LYS A 75 -9.24 -3.88 -7.86
CA LYS A 75 -7.82 -3.94 -8.13
C LYS A 75 -7.27 -5.30 -7.73
N LYS A 76 -6.37 -5.84 -8.54
CA LYS A 76 -5.61 -7.04 -8.23
C LYS A 76 -4.16 -6.65 -8.00
N SER A 77 -3.61 -7.05 -6.85
CA SER A 77 -2.22 -6.82 -6.49
C SER A 77 -1.52 -8.15 -6.17
N VAL A 78 -0.29 -8.29 -6.67
CA VAL A 78 0.61 -9.38 -6.32
C VAL A 78 1.69 -8.83 -5.41
N ILE A 79 1.73 -9.29 -4.17
CA ILE A 79 2.69 -8.86 -3.15
C ILE A 79 3.49 -10.07 -2.71
N GLY A 80 4.79 -10.04 -2.98
CA GLY A 80 5.61 -11.25 -2.83
C GLY A 80 5.17 -12.36 -3.77
N THR A 81 4.57 -13.43 -3.23
CA THR A 81 4.01 -14.57 -3.98
C THR A 81 2.48 -14.63 -3.88
N GLU A 82 1.86 -13.72 -3.17
CA GLU A 82 0.44 -13.75 -2.85
C GLU A 82 -0.36 -12.79 -3.74
N GLU A 83 -1.55 -13.22 -4.13
CA GLU A 83 -2.50 -12.42 -4.87
C GLU A 83 -3.59 -11.88 -3.95
N TYR A 84 -3.87 -10.58 -4.05
CA TYR A 84 -4.94 -9.88 -3.35
C TYR A 84 -5.88 -9.26 -4.38
N VAL A 85 -7.16 -9.58 -4.31
CA VAL A 85 -8.21 -8.91 -5.09
C VAL A 85 -9.09 -8.16 -4.10
N TYR A 86 -9.22 -6.88 -4.29
CA TYR A 86 -9.99 -6.02 -3.40
C TYR A 86 -10.65 -4.88 -4.18
N GLY A 87 -11.75 -4.37 -3.65
CA GLY A 87 -12.56 -3.37 -4.33
C GLY A 87 -13.46 -2.58 -3.41
N GLU A 88 -14.53 -2.01 -3.98
CA GLU A 88 -15.47 -1.11 -3.29
C GLU A 88 -15.90 -1.65 -1.93
N GLY A 89 -15.83 -0.80 -0.91
CA GLY A 89 -16.18 -1.14 0.47
C GLY A 89 -15.10 -1.87 1.25
N GLN A 90 -13.92 -2.09 0.66
CA GLN A 90 -12.81 -2.73 1.35
C GLN A 90 -11.71 -1.73 1.70
N CYS A 91 -10.98 -2.09 2.75
CA CYS A 91 -9.81 -1.37 3.22
C CYS A 91 -8.58 -2.29 3.09
N LEU A 92 -7.53 -1.77 2.44
CA LEU A 92 -6.20 -2.39 2.37
C LEU A 92 -5.29 -1.69 3.37
N VAL A 93 -4.71 -2.43 4.30
CA VAL A 93 -3.70 -1.90 5.22
C VAL A 93 -2.35 -2.51 4.91
N ILE A 94 -1.36 -1.65 4.73
CA ILE A 94 0.03 -2.01 4.52
C ILE A 94 0.81 -1.67 5.79
N GLY A 95 1.43 -2.67 6.42
CA GLY A 95 2.20 -2.48 7.65
C GLY A 95 3.69 -2.24 7.43
N VAL A 96 4.21 -2.62 6.26
CA VAL A 96 5.63 -2.58 5.93
C VAL A 96 5.82 -2.27 4.44
N ASP A 97 6.94 -1.62 4.07
CA ASP A 97 7.23 -1.41 2.64
C ASP A 97 7.34 -2.77 1.91
N VAL A 98 6.56 -2.95 0.84
CA VAL A 98 6.57 -4.21 0.06
C VAL A 98 6.54 -3.94 -1.44
N PRO A 99 7.40 -4.61 -2.22
CA PRO A 99 7.31 -4.59 -3.68
C PRO A 99 6.01 -5.25 -4.13
N SER A 100 5.20 -4.52 -4.90
CA SER A 100 3.92 -4.96 -5.42
C SER A 100 3.83 -4.76 -6.91
N SER A 101 3.18 -5.69 -7.59
CA SER A 101 2.74 -5.53 -8.97
C SER A 101 1.22 -5.57 -9.00
N PHE A 102 0.58 -4.64 -9.70
CA PHE A 102 -0.87 -4.55 -9.70
C PHE A 102 -1.45 -4.15 -11.06
N HIS A 103 -2.71 -4.45 -11.26
CA HIS A 103 -3.53 -3.88 -12.33
C HIS A 103 -4.96 -3.63 -11.82
N VAL A 104 -5.65 -2.71 -12.47
CA VAL A 104 -7.05 -2.42 -12.21
C VAL A 104 -7.91 -3.38 -13.02
N VAL A 105 -8.77 -4.12 -12.34
CA VAL A 105 -9.67 -5.11 -12.94
C VAL A 105 -10.91 -4.44 -13.50
N ASP A 106 -11.54 -3.58 -12.70
CA ASP A 106 -12.75 -2.85 -13.07
C ASP A 106 -12.51 -1.35 -12.95
N GLY A 107 -12.79 -0.63 -14.03
CA GLY A 107 -12.72 0.82 -14.08
C GLY A 107 -12.93 1.32 -15.50
N THR A 108 -14.03 2.03 -15.75
CA THR A 108 -14.34 2.69 -17.03
C THR A 108 -14.13 4.19 -16.92
N LYS A 109 -14.32 4.93 -18.01
CA LYS A 109 -14.27 6.40 -17.97
C LYS A 109 -15.37 6.98 -17.08
N ASP A 110 -16.57 6.39 -17.12
CA ASP A 110 -17.73 6.84 -16.36
C ASP A 110 -17.74 6.32 -14.93
N ALA A 111 -17.11 5.16 -14.70
CA ALA A 111 -16.96 4.52 -13.39
C ALA A 111 -15.52 4.04 -13.18
N PRO A 112 -14.55 4.96 -12.98
CA PRO A 112 -13.16 4.60 -12.81
C PRO A 112 -12.92 3.88 -11.48
N PHE A 113 -11.83 3.14 -11.38
CA PHE A 113 -11.32 2.72 -10.07
C PHE A 113 -10.92 3.96 -9.26
N LEU A 114 -11.46 4.07 -8.04
CA LEU A 114 -11.17 5.15 -7.10
C LEU A 114 -10.71 4.58 -5.76
N CYS A 115 -9.60 5.10 -5.28
CA CYS A 115 -9.02 4.75 -3.98
C CYS A 115 -8.45 5.99 -3.29
N LEU A 116 -8.69 6.08 -1.99
CA LEU A 116 -7.98 6.99 -1.10
C LEU A 116 -6.90 6.21 -0.37
N SER A 117 -5.73 6.80 -0.19
CA SER A 117 -4.64 6.22 0.58
C SER A 117 -4.12 7.24 1.57
N LEU A 118 -4.09 6.88 2.85
CA LEU A 118 -3.55 7.68 3.95
C LEU A 118 -2.26 7.02 4.46
N ASP A 119 -1.14 7.69 4.32
CA ASP A 119 0.15 7.25 4.85
C ASP A 119 0.08 7.08 6.38
N VAL A 120 0.67 6.03 6.90
CA VAL A 120 0.70 5.78 8.35
C VAL A 120 1.88 6.47 9.00
N ASP A 121 1.60 7.43 9.88
CA ASP A 121 2.58 7.95 10.83
C ASP A 121 2.81 6.92 11.94
N ARG A 122 3.93 6.22 11.85
CA ARG A 122 4.29 5.11 12.77
C ARG A 122 4.39 5.57 14.22
N PHE A 123 4.86 6.79 14.47
CA PHE A 123 5.02 7.32 15.84
C PHE A 123 3.66 7.67 16.45
N GLN A 124 2.80 8.35 15.70
CA GLN A 124 1.45 8.67 16.17
C GLN A 124 0.64 7.39 16.42
N LEU A 125 0.70 6.42 15.49
CA LEU A 125 -0.04 5.17 15.63
C LEU A 125 0.48 4.34 16.82
N ALA A 126 1.82 4.21 16.98
CA ALA A 126 2.41 3.50 18.11
C ALA A 126 2.01 4.13 19.45
N ARG A 127 2.05 5.46 19.55
CA ARG A 127 1.62 6.18 20.76
C ARG A 127 0.14 5.94 21.06
N LEU A 128 -0.72 6.04 20.05
CA LEU A 128 -2.14 5.81 20.22
C LEU A 128 -2.45 4.35 20.60
N ALA A 129 -1.70 3.38 20.07
CA ALA A 129 -1.85 1.97 20.39
C ALA A 129 -1.56 1.65 21.87
N LEU A 130 -0.77 2.48 22.57
CA LEU A 130 -0.55 2.36 24.03
C LEU A 130 -1.74 2.91 24.84
N GLU A 131 -2.45 3.88 24.29
CA GLU A 131 -3.60 4.52 24.96
C GLU A 131 -4.90 3.71 24.78
N VAL A 132 -4.98 2.89 23.72
CA VAL A 132 -6.18 2.16 23.32
C VAL A 132 -6.03 0.67 23.65
N PRO A 133 -6.87 0.09 24.53
CA PRO A 133 -6.79 -1.35 24.83
C PRO A 133 -7.11 -2.20 23.57
N PRO A 134 -6.55 -3.41 23.46
CA PRO A 134 -6.87 -4.32 22.36
C PRO A 134 -8.35 -4.75 22.43
N SER A 135 -9.02 -4.78 21.30
CA SER A 135 -10.46 -5.02 21.19
C SER A 135 -10.89 -6.46 21.44
N SER A 136 -9.97 -7.44 21.37
CA SER A 136 -10.21 -8.86 21.67
C SER A 136 -8.90 -9.59 21.94
N PRO A 137 -8.83 -10.48 22.92
CA PRO A 137 -7.77 -11.47 23.02
C PRO A 137 -8.12 -12.63 22.05
N GLY A 138 -7.52 -12.68 20.88
CA GLY A 138 -7.77 -13.81 19.98
C GLY A 138 -7.68 -13.57 18.49
N ALA A 139 -6.85 -12.64 18.04
CA ALA A 139 -6.48 -12.63 16.63
C ALA A 139 -5.60 -13.84 16.35
N SER A 140 -6.05 -14.71 15.44
CA SER A 140 -5.36 -15.89 15.00
C SER A 140 -3.90 -15.60 14.64
N GLU A 141 -2.99 -16.51 14.97
CA GLU A 141 -1.58 -16.51 14.55
C GLU A 141 -1.39 -16.43 13.02
N GLU A 142 -2.48 -16.51 12.27
CA GLU A 142 -2.49 -16.73 10.81
C GLU A 142 -2.09 -15.53 9.95
N CYS A 143 -1.99 -14.31 10.44
CA CYS A 143 -1.64 -13.18 9.58
C CYS A 143 -0.33 -12.48 10.00
N LEU A 144 0.81 -13.16 9.84
CA LEU A 144 2.14 -12.55 9.99
C LEU A 144 2.52 -11.65 8.80
N ARG A 145 1.71 -11.62 7.74
CA ARG A 145 1.97 -10.87 6.51
C ARG A 145 1.87 -9.36 6.73
N GLY A 146 2.69 -8.61 6.01
CA GLY A 146 2.71 -7.15 6.07
C GLY A 146 1.54 -6.46 5.35
N VAL A 147 0.48 -7.21 4.98
CA VAL A 147 -0.69 -6.73 4.24
C VAL A 147 -1.95 -7.36 4.81
N SER A 148 -2.99 -6.54 5.00
CA SER A 148 -4.32 -6.97 5.42
C SER A 148 -5.39 -6.34 4.54
N VAL A 149 -6.42 -7.10 4.18
CA VAL A 149 -7.60 -6.62 3.45
C VAL A 149 -8.84 -7.02 4.24
N ASP A 150 -9.72 -6.06 4.51
CA ASP A 150 -10.98 -6.28 5.22
C ASP A 150 -12.04 -5.29 4.74
N THR A 151 -13.28 -5.43 5.20
CA THR A 151 -14.33 -4.44 4.98
C THR A 151 -14.04 -3.16 5.74
N VAL A 152 -14.35 -2.01 5.13
CA VAL A 152 -14.21 -0.72 5.80
C VAL A 152 -15.42 -0.45 6.72
N ASP A 153 -15.16 -0.10 7.98
CA ASP A 153 -16.21 0.34 8.88
C ASP A 153 -16.75 1.72 8.47
N ILE A 154 -18.07 1.91 8.59
CA ILE A 154 -18.73 3.16 8.22
C ILE A 154 -18.16 4.39 8.95
N SER A 155 -17.72 4.22 10.18
CA SER A 155 -17.12 5.30 10.97
C SER A 155 -15.74 5.71 10.47
N VAL A 156 -14.99 4.77 9.90
CA VAL A 156 -13.71 5.04 9.20
C VAL A 156 -14.01 5.78 7.91
N LEU A 157 -15.00 5.33 7.15
CA LEU A 157 -15.41 5.96 5.89
C LEU A 157 -15.87 7.40 6.10
N ASP A 158 -16.67 7.66 7.16
CA ASP A 158 -17.11 9.00 7.55
C ASP A 158 -15.93 9.91 7.94
N ALA A 159 -14.95 9.39 8.67
CA ALA A 159 -13.75 10.15 8.99
C ALA A 159 -12.93 10.50 7.73
N PHE A 160 -12.83 9.59 6.75
CA PHE A 160 -12.24 9.90 5.44
C PHE A 160 -13.06 10.95 4.68
N LEU A 161 -14.40 10.94 4.75
CA LEU A 161 -15.23 11.96 4.13
C LEU A 161 -14.91 13.35 4.72
N ARG A 162 -14.92 13.49 6.03
CA ARG A 162 -14.59 14.77 6.70
C ARG A 162 -13.15 15.21 6.38
N LEU A 163 -12.21 14.27 6.26
CA LEU A 163 -10.85 14.58 5.84
C LEU A 163 -10.80 15.12 4.41
N MET A 164 -11.52 14.48 3.47
CA MET A 164 -11.60 14.90 2.08
C MET A 164 -12.29 16.26 1.90
N GLU A 165 -13.30 16.58 2.72
CA GLU A 165 -14.01 17.87 2.69
C GLU A 165 -13.09 19.05 3.06
N LEU A 166 -12.00 18.80 3.79
CA LEU A 166 -11.01 19.86 4.07
C LEU A 166 -10.27 20.35 2.82
N LEU A 167 -10.24 19.57 1.74
CA LEU A 167 -9.66 20.03 0.47
C LEU A 167 -10.41 21.21 -0.14
N ASP A 168 -11.68 21.38 0.23
CA ASP A 168 -12.50 22.56 -0.14
C ASP A 168 -12.34 23.73 0.84
N ARG A 169 -11.58 23.54 1.94
CA ARG A 169 -11.33 24.52 3.01
C ARG A 169 -9.87 24.46 3.47
N PRO A 170 -8.92 24.81 2.59
CA PRO A 170 -7.49 24.58 2.84
C PRO A 170 -6.97 25.27 4.09
N GLU A 171 -7.57 26.37 4.52
CA GLU A 171 -7.22 27.08 5.77
C GLU A 171 -7.46 26.25 7.04
N GLN A 172 -8.33 25.24 6.98
CA GLN A 172 -8.64 24.36 8.10
C GLN A 172 -7.71 23.13 8.17
N ILE A 173 -7.03 22.79 7.07
CA ILE A 173 -6.16 21.61 6.99
C ILE A 173 -5.12 21.55 8.13
N PRO A 174 -4.37 22.63 8.44
CA PRO A 174 -3.30 22.56 9.44
C PRO A 174 -3.78 22.14 10.84
N VAL A 175 -5.03 22.43 11.17
CA VAL A 175 -5.61 22.14 12.49
C VAL A 175 -6.45 20.86 12.49
N LEU A 176 -7.38 20.73 11.53
CA LEU A 176 -8.36 19.65 11.55
C LEU A 176 -7.82 18.35 10.95
N ALA A 177 -6.95 18.40 9.92
CA ALA A 177 -6.47 17.17 9.30
C ALA A 177 -5.70 16.26 10.28
N PRO A 178 -4.78 16.75 11.14
CA PRO A 178 -4.14 15.92 12.16
C PRO A 178 -5.12 15.29 13.16
N MET A 179 -6.18 16.00 13.53
CA MET A 179 -7.20 15.51 14.47
C MET A 179 -8.01 14.37 13.84
N ILE A 180 -8.48 14.55 12.59
CA ILE A 180 -9.25 13.54 11.87
C ILE A 180 -8.36 12.32 11.54
N THR A 181 -7.10 12.53 11.18
CA THR A 181 -6.13 11.44 10.97
C THR A 181 -5.95 10.61 12.24
N LYS A 182 -5.84 11.26 13.41
CA LYS A 182 -5.77 10.56 14.70
C LYS A 182 -7.06 9.78 14.98
N GLU A 183 -8.23 10.31 14.62
CA GLU A 183 -9.51 9.60 14.73
C GLU A 183 -9.53 8.37 13.81
N ILE A 184 -9.07 8.48 12.56
CA ILE A 184 -8.97 7.33 11.65
C ILE A 184 -8.10 6.24 12.28
N TYR A 185 -6.93 6.58 12.80
CA TYR A 185 -6.05 5.60 13.48
C TYR A 185 -6.73 4.94 14.68
N TYR A 186 -7.44 5.72 15.49
CA TYR A 186 -8.18 5.19 16.63
C TYR A 186 -9.25 4.17 16.20
N ARG A 187 -10.07 4.54 15.19
CA ARG A 187 -11.12 3.65 14.67
C ARG A 187 -10.55 2.37 14.06
N MET A 188 -9.44 2.50 13.35
CA MET A 188 -8.72 1.34 12.81
C MET A 188 -8.15 0.44 13.92
N LEU A 189 -7.63 1.01 15.01
CA LEU A 189 -7.09 0.26 16.15
C LEU A 189 -8.15 -0.51 16.95
N ILE A 190 -9.38 -0.01 17.00
CA ILE A 190 -10.51 -0.70 17.67
C ILE A 190 -11.28 -1.62 16.72
N GLY A 191 -11.04 -1.53 15.42
CA GLY A 191 -11.69 -2.32 14.37
C GLY A 191 -11.00 -3.67 14.10
N PRO A 192 -11.47 -4.41 13.08
CA PRO A 192 -10.97 -5.75 12.75
C PRO A 192 -9.46 -5.81 12.46
N GLN A 193 -8.90 -4.73 11.90
CA GLN A 193 -7.48 -4.64 11.55
C GLN A 193 -6.60 -4.07 12.68
N GLY A 194 -7.16 -3.86 13.87
CA GLY A 194 -6.45 -3.25 15.00
C GLY A 194 -5.26 -4.08 15.47
N GLU A 195 -5.41 -5.40 15.56
CA GLU A 195 -4.32 -6.30 15.95
C GLU A 195 -3.20 -6.30 14.90
N PHE A 196 -3.54 -6.29 13.61
CA PHE A 196 -2.58 -6.14 12.53
C PHE A 196 -1.77 -4.84 12.69
N LEU A 197 -2.42 -3.70 12.90
CA LEU A 197 -1.76 -2.41 13.08
C LEU A 197 -0.86 -2.40 14.31
N ARG A 198 -1.33 -2.93 15.46
CA ARG A 198 -0.52 -3.05 16.68
C ARG A 198 0.76 -3.84 16.46
N ARG A 199 0.66 -4.95 15.75
CA ARG A 199 1.78 -5.86 15.50
C ARG A 199 2.96 -5.17 14.80
N PHE A 200 2.69 -4.32 13.83
CA PHE A 200 3.70 -3.59 13.07
C PHE A 200 4.20 -2.31 13.74
N HIS A 201 3.48 -1.82 14.76
CA HIS A 201 3.79 -0.54 15.39
C HIS A 201 4.09 -0.64 16.89
N THR A 202 3.97 -1.83 17.52
CA THR A 202 4.37 -2.03 18.92
C THR A 202 5.89 -2.18 19.02
N LEU A 203 6.49 -1.36 19.87
CA LEU A 203 7.94 -1.41 20.12
C LEU A 203 8.39 -2.79 20.57
N GLY A 204 9.46 -3.31 19.96
CA GLY A 204 10.04 -4.60 20.29
C GLY A 204 9.33 -5.82 19.68
N SER A 205 8.21 -5.66 18.97
CA SER A 205 7.59 -6.75 18.23
C SER A 205 8.50 -7.25 17.09
N GLN A 206 8.44 -8.56 16.81
CA GLN A 206 9.20 -9.15 15.70
C GLN A 206 8.82 -8.51 14.35
N SER A 207 7.52 -8.23 14.13
CA SER A 207 7.06 -7.58 12.91
C SER A 207 7.60 -6.16 12.77
N MET A 208 7.69 -5.39 13.86
CA MET A 208 8.32 -4.07 13.84
C MET A 208 9.81 -4.14 13.54
N GLN A 209 10.53 -5.11 14.10
CA GLN A 209 11.95 -5.32 13.80
C GLN A 209 12.15 -5.65 12.31
N ILE A 210 11.29 -6.48 11.72
CA ILE A 210 11.30 -6.71 10.27
C ILE A 210 10.96 -5.45 9.48
N ALA A 211 9.97 -4.65 9.91
CA ALA A 211 9.65 -3.39 9.27
C ALA A 211 10.83 -2.40 9.28
N GLN A 212 11.61 -2.36 10.37
CA GLN A 212 12.86 -1.58 10.44
C GLN A 212 13.91 -2.08 9.45
N ALA A 213 14.09 -3.40 9.34
CA ALA A 213 15.02 -3.99 8.38
C ALA A 213 14.61 -3.68 6.93
N VAL A 214 13.33 -3.75 6.63
CA VAL A 214 12.78 -3.41 5.31
C VAL A 214 12.98 -1.93 4.99
N THR A 215 12.72 -1.03 5.94
CA THR A 215 12.99 0.40 5.77
C THR A 215 14.47 0.65 5.50
N TRP A 216 15.37 -0.01 6.25
CA TRP A 216 16.80 0.11 6.02
C TRP A 216 17.19 -0.38 4.61
N LEU A 217 16.64 -1.52 4.16
CA LEU A 217 16.88 -2.05 2.80
C LEU A 217 16.41 -1.06 1.72
N ARG A 218 15.25 -0.43 1.91
CA ARG A 218 14.73 0.58 0.98
C ARG A 218 15.66 1.78 0.89
N ASP A 219 16.17 2.25 2.02
CA ASP A 219 17.02 3.43 2.06
C ASP A 219 18.47 3.13 1.61
N ASN A 220 18.88 1.86 1.64
CA ASN A 220 20.24 1.38 1.32
C ASN A 220 20.29 0.37 0.17
N TYR A 221 19.30 0.33 -0.71
CA TYR A 221 19.19 -0.69 -1.76
C TYR A 221 20.38 -0.75 -2.72
N ARG A 222 21.13 0.35 -2.87
CA ARG A 222 22.31 0.42 -3.76
C ARG A 222 23.50 -0.38 -3.24
N SER A 223 23.60 -0.51 -1.92
CA SER A 223 24.71 -1.21 -1.27
C SER A 223 24.55 -2.73 -1.33
N PRO A 224 25.63 -3.52 -1.35
CA PRO A 224 25.55 -4.96 -1.21
C PRO A 224 24.84 -5.36 0.08
N LEU A 225 23.95 -6.35 0.00
CA LEU A 225 23.24 -6.86 1.17
C LEU A 225 24.10 -7.85 1.96
N GLN A 226 24.31 -7.55 3.22
CA GLN A 226 24.88 -8.47 4.22
C GLN A 226 23.76 -8.84 5.21
N VAL A 227 23.19 -10.03 5.06
CA VAL A 227 22.00 -10.44 5.81
C VAL A 227 22.28 -10.56 7.31
N GLU A 228 23.45 -11.04 7.67
CA GLU A 228 23.91 -11.20 9.06
C GLU A 228 24.03 -9.83 9.77
N GLU A 229 24.52 -8.82 9.06
CA GLU A 229 24.61 -7.46 9.59
C GLU A 229 23.22 -6.87 9.77
N LEU A 230 22.33 -7.06 8.77
CA LEU A 230 20.98 -6.58 8.85
C LEU A 230 20.20 -7.22 10.00
N ALA A 231 20.35 -8.53 10.22
CA ALA A 231 19.75 -9.24 11.35
C ALA A 231 20.25 -8.69 12.70
N ARG A 232 21.57 -8.47 12.84
CA ARG A 232 22.16 -7.86 14.05
C ARG A 232 21.63 -6.44 14.30
N ARG A 233 21.44 -5.64 13.26
CA ARG A 233 20.92 -4.26 13.34
C ARG A 233 19.53 -4.20 13.94
N VAL A 234 18.73 -5.25 13.74
CA VAL A 234 17.37 -5.35 14.29
C VAL A 234 17.28 -6.30 15.50
N ASN A 235 18.41 -6.63 16.10
CA ASN A 235 18.54 -7.50 17.28
C ASN A 235 17.90 -8.88 17.10
N MET A 236 18.11 -9.51 15.93
CA MET A 236 17.64 -10.86 15.63
C MET A 236 18.80 -11.81 15.33
N ALA A 237 18.68 -13.08 15.74
CA ALA A 237 19.50 -14.15 15.19
C ALA A 237 19.20 -14.35 13.70
N THR A 238 20.21 -14.63 12.87
CA THR A 238 20.09 -14.72 11.41
C THR A 238 19.01 -15.70 10.95
N SER A 239 18.89 -16.86 11.58
CA SER A 239 17.86 -17.87 11.25
C SER A 239 16.44 -17.36 11.55
N THR A 240 16.25 -16.72 12.70
CA THR A 240 14.99 -16.12 13.12
C THR A 240 14.62 -14.97 12.16
N PHE A 241 15.61 -14.14 11.80
CA PHE A 241 15.43 -13.05 10.85
C PHE A 241 14.95 -13.56 9.48
N HIS A 242 15.61 -14.58 8.90
CA HIS A 242 15.20 -15.15 7.63
C HIS A 242 13.75 -15.66 7.64
N ARG A 243 13.36 -16.35 8.70
CA ARG A 243 12.00 -16.89 8.86
C ARG A 243 10.98 -15.76 8.92
N HIS A 244 11.12 -14.81 9.86
CA HIS A 244 10.16 -13.73 10.05
C HIS A 244 10.16 -12.75 8.87
N PHE A 245 11.31 -12.49 8.25
CA PHE A 245 11.37 -11.65 7.07
C PHE A 245 10.52 -12.24 5.92
N LYS A 246 10.61 -13.55 5.70
CA LYS A 246 9.81 -14.26 4.70
C LYS A 246 8.33 -14.32 5.08
N GLU A 247 8.00 -14.52 6.34
CA GLU A 247 6.61 -14.49 6.86
C GLU A 247 5.95 -13.13 6.60
N VAL A 248 6.63 -12.04 6.90
CA VAL A 248 6.12 -10.66 6.75
C VAL A 248 6.06 -10.23 5.29
N THR A 249 7.12 -10.48 4.50
CA THR A 249 7.26 -9.92 3.14
C THR A 249 6.93 -10.90 2.02
N SER A 250 6.70 -12.18 2.35
CA SER A 250 6.59 -13.33 1.42
C SER A 250 7.82 -13.55 0.54
N LEU A 251 8.95 -12.92 0.86
CA LEU A 251 10.21 -12.99 0.10
C LEU A 251 11.39 -13.24 1.05
N SER A 252 12.45 -13.88 0.55
CA SER A 252 13.72 -13.86 1.28
C SER A 252 14.35 -12.46 1.24
N PRO A 253 15.23 -12.08 2.20
CA PRO A 253 15.90 -10.78 2.20
C PRO A 253 16.60 -10.45 0.88
N LEU A 254 17.27 -11.42 0.27
CA LEU A 254 17.96 -11.26 -1.00
C LEU A 254 16.99 -11.05 -2.18
N GLN A 255 15.87 -11.80 -2.21
CA GLN A 255 14.85 -11.63 -3.24
C GLN A 255 14.18 -10.26 -3.12
N PHE A 256 13.90 -9.83 -1.90
CA PHE A 256 13.33 -8.52 -1.60
C PHE A 256 14.28 -7.40 -2.08
N HIS A 257 15.54 -7.44 -1.70
CA HIS A 257 16.56 -6.48 -2.10
C HIS A 257 16.70 -6.38 -3.64
N LYS A 258 16.71 -7.52 -4.32
CA LYS A 258 16.74 -7.55 -5.79
C LYS A 258 15.50 -6.91 -6.41
N ARG A 259 14.30 -7.17 -5.87
CA ARG A 259 13.07 -6.54 -6.37
C ARG A 259 13.08 -5.03 -6.18
N LEU A 260 13.56 -4.54 -5.02
CA LEU A 260 13.73 -3.09 -4.78
C LEU A 260 14.60 -2.45 -5.87
N ARG A 261 15.78 -3.02 -6.14
CA ARG A 261 16.68 -2.52 -7.19
C ARG A 261 16.04 -2.51 -8.57
N LEU A 262 15.35 -3.58 -8.94
CA LEU A 262 14.73 -3.71 -10.26
C LEU A 262 13.53 -2.78 -10.42
N PHE A 263 12.72 -2.59 -9.40
CA PHE A 263 11.59 -1.64 -9.41
C PHE A 263 12.11 -0.21 -9.51
N GLU A 264 13.14 0.13 -8.75
CA GLU A 264 13.75 1.46 -8.82
C GLU A 264 14.41 1.71 -10.18
N ALA A 265 15.10 0.72 -10.76
CA ALA A 265 15.64 0.84 -12.12
C ALA A 265 14.53 1.09 -13.15
N GLN A 266 13.39 0.38 -13.04
CA GLN A 266 12.23 0.60 -13.91
C GLN A 266 11.68 2.01 -13.75
N ARG A 267 11.55 2.50 -12.51
CA ARG A 267 11.12 3.88 -12.21
C ARG A 267 12.06 4.90 -12.85
N LEU A 268 13.36 4.76 -12.66
CA LEU A 268 14.38 5.66 -13.24
C LEU A 268 14.29 5.69 -14.78
N MET A 269 14.16 4.54 -15.41
CA MET A 269 14.01 4.47 -16.86
C MET A 269 12.70 5.12 -17.34
N LEU A 270 11.61 5.00 -16.61
CA LEU A 270 10.31 5.59 -16.98
C LEU A 270 10.28 7.10 -16.74
N SER A 271 10.65 7.56 -15.53
CA SER A 271 10.52 8.96 -15.11
C SER A 271 11.69 9.84 -15.56
N GLU A 272 12.92 9.36 -15.45
CA GLU A 272 14.14 10.12 -15.74
C GLU A 272 14.70 9.84 -17.14
N ARG A 273 14.08 8.88 -17.86
CA ARG A 273 14.43 8.50 -19.24
C ARG A 273 15.88 8.06 -19.44
N ILE A 274 16.55 7.59 -18.39
CA ILE A 274 17.90 7.03 -18.51
C ILE A 274 17.84 5.65 -19.19
N ASP A 275 18.95 5.25 -19.81
CA ASP A 275 19.07 3.94 -20.47
C ASP A 275 19.21 2.79 -19.46
N ALA A 276 19.06 1.55 -19.94
CA ALA A 276 19.06 0.36 -19.08
C ALA A 276 20.41 0.10 -18.39
N ALA A 277 21.54 0.42 -19.05
CA ALA A 277 22.86 0.22 -18.45
C ALA A 277 23.09 1.21 -17.31
N SER A 278 22.78 2.49 -17.56
CA SER A 278 22.83 3.55 -16.54
C SER A 278 21.90 3.27 -15.36
N ALA A 279 20.66 2.81 -15.63
CA ALA A 279 19.72 2.44 -14.59
C ALA A 279 20.23 1.27 -13.73
N GLY A 280 20.81 0.23 -14.36
CA GLY A 280 21.41 -0.89 -13.66
C GLY A 280 22.54 -0.46 -12.72
N LEU A 281 23.46 0.39 -13.18
CA LEU A 281 24.54 0.95 -12.37
C LEU A 281 24.00 1.82 -11.21
N ALA A 282 23.02 2.68 -11.50
CA ALA A 282 22.43 3.60 -10.51
C ALA A 282 21.78 2.85 -9.35
N VAL A 283 21.30 1.61 -9.57
CA VAL A 283 20.69 0.79 -8.51
C VAL A 283 21.64 -0.26 -7.92
N GLY A 284 22.93 -0.20 -8.25
CA GLY A 284 24.00 -1.00 -7.63
C GLY A 284 24.29 -2.35 -8.29
N TYR A 285 23.94 -2.54 -9.58
CA TYR A 285 24.47 -3.66 -10.37
C TYR A 285 25.85 -3.31 -10.93
N GLU A 286 26.81 -4.21 -10.75
CA GLU A 286 28.16 -4.07 -11.32
C GLU A 286 28.24 -4.56 -12.75
N SER A 287 27.32 -5.45 -13.16
CA SER A 287 27.28 -6.04 -14.49
C SER A 287 25.96 -5.77 -15.21
N PRO A 288 25.98 -5.07 -16.36
CA PRO A 288 24.80 -4.88 -17.22
C PRO A 288 24.17 -6.20 -17.67
N THR A 289 24.99 -7.24 -17.88
CA THR A 289 24.53 -8.58 -18.28
C THR A 289 23.70 -9.22 -17.14
N GLN A 290 24.19 -9.13 -15.89
CA GLN A 290 23.46 -9.62 -14.73
C GLN A 290 22.15 -8.84 -14.56
N PHE A 291 22.17 -7.52 -14.64
CA PHE A 291 20.99 -6.68 -14.57
C PHE A 291 19.94 -7.09 -15.61
N ASN A 292 20.30 -7.17 -16.89
CA ASN A 292 19.38 -7.53 -17.96
C ASN A 292 18.75 -8.91 -17.77
N ARG A 293 19.52 -9.90 -17.30
CA ARG A 293 19.03 -11.25 -16.99
C ARG A 293 18.02 -11.25 -15.84
N GLU A 294 18.35 -10.55 -14.74
CA GLU A 294 17.47 -10.49 -13.56
C GLU A 294 16.21 -9.65 -13.86
N TYR A 295 16.35 -8.56 -14.61
CA TYR A 295 15.23 -7.74 -15.07
C TYR A 295 14.26 -8.55 -15.92
N LYS A 296 14.76 -9.25 -16.96
CA LYS A 296 13.94 -10.11 -17.82
C LYS A 296 13.24 -11.22 -17.02
N ARG A 297 13.92 -11.79 -16.01
CA ARG A 297 13.32 -12.82 -15.16
C ARG A 297 12.16 -12.29 -14.32
N LEU A 298 12.25 -11.04 -13.83
CA LEU A 298 11.21 -10.43 -13.00
C LEU A 298 10.04 -9.91 -13.84
N PHE A 299 10.33 -9.20 -14.94
CA PHE A 299 9.32 -8.49 -15.74
C PHE A 299 8.88 -9.25 -17.01
N GLY A 300 9.45 -10.43 -17.27
CA GLY A 300 9.13 -11.27 -18.42
C GLY A 300 9.81 -10.85 -19.71
N GLU A 301 10.29 -9.60 -19.83
CA GLU A 301 10.88 -9.04 -21.03
C GLU A 301 12.12 -8.17 -20.72
N PRO A 302 13.01 -7.94 -21.71
CA PRO A 302 14.19 -7.10 -21.52
C PRO A 302 13.81 -5.64 -21.21
N PRO A 303 14.68 -4.88 -20.51
CA PRO A 303 14.38 -3.51 -20.06
C PRO A 303 13.84 -2.60 -21.16
N HIS A 304 14.54 -2.50 -22.30
CA HIS A 304 14.14 -1.63 -23.41
C HIS A 304 12.71 -1.93 -23.91
N ARG A 305 12.38 -3.21 -24.12
CA ARG A 305 11.06 -3.62 -24.61
C ARG A 305 9.97 -3.32 -23.57
N ASN A 306 10.24 -3.63 -22.31
CA ASN A 306 9.32 -3.36 -21.20
C ASN A 306 9.02 -1.86 -21.07
N ILE A 307 10.04 -1.01 -21.07
CA ILE A 307 9.87 0.44 -20.94
C ILE A 307 9.12 1.04 -22.12
N THR A 308 9.40 0.59 -23.35
CA THR A 308 8.67 1.05 -24.53
C THR A 308 7.19 0.71 -24.43
N ARG A 309 6.85 -0.53 -24.03
CA ARG A 309 5.47 -0.97 -23.86
C ARG A 309 4.75 -0.15 -22.76
N LEU A 310 5.39 0.08 -21.62
CA LEU A 310 4.81 0.86 -20.53
C LEU A 310 4.56 2.33 -20.91
N ARG A 311 5.49 2.95 -21.65
CA ARG A 311 5.32 4.33 -22.14
C ARG A 311 4.17 4.44 -23.13
N ASN A 312 4.04 3.47 -24.04
CA ASN A 312 2.93 3.46 -25.01
C ASN A 312 1.58 3.30 -24.32
N ALA A 313 1.49 2.45 -23.29
CA ALA A 313 0.28 2.28 -22.49
C ALA A 313 -0.12 3.58 -21.75
N GLN A 314 0.84 4.32 -21.22
CA GLN A 314 0.59 5.62 -20.56
C GLN A 314 0.15 6.71 -21.54
N SER A 315 0.64 6.65 -22.79
CA SER A 315 0.27 7.63 -23.83
C SER A 315 -1.10 7.36 -24.45
N GLY A 316 -1.56 6.11 -24.47
CA GLY A 316 -2.89 5.71 -24.99
C GLY A 316 -4.04 5.90 -23.98
N SER A 317 -3.72 6.23 -22.74
CA SER A 317 -4.71 6.50 -21.67
C SER A 317 -4.99 8.00 -21.47
N ARG A 318 -4.44 8.85 -22.33
CA ARG A 318 -4.72 10.31 -22.37
C ARG A 318 -5.79 10.66 -23.38
#